data_f961142e0498374223da546d910aa178
#
_entry.id   f961142e0498374223da546d910aa178
#
_cell.length_a   1.000
_cell.length_b   1.000
_cell.length_c   1.000
_cell.angle_alpha   90.00
_cell.angle_beta   90.00
_cell.angle_gamma   90.00
#
_symmetry.space_group_name_H-M   'P 1'
#
loop_
_entity.id
_entity.type
_entity.pdbx_description
1 polymer ?
#
loop_
_entity_poly.entity_id
_entity_poly.type
_entity_poly.pdbx_seq_one_letter_code
_entity_poly.pdbx_strand_id
1 'polypeptide(L)'
;EKFDSGTLDISFSKNRMVVENCHFKSGADYLLLSGSWLSKNKYKIDRIQSAYKDNYLVNAKPIFITYQDTAVSVEPFEIHINDGILDGVLIFGAISEGRLKMANFDAKVITQFINSKYFDLSGIVFGELSFQNFNNNLSYDVDIALKKGDYLGEEYDQMNLSFLLDSNKIIIDDFSFTADTSLGFELSGILPFKQSNKPNVEVSLNTTFKDLPMGMV
;
A
#
# COMPACT_ATOMS: atom_id res chain seq x y z
N GLU A 1 18.84 -8.86 -9.28
CA GLU A 1 18.26 -9.78 -10.28
C GLU A 1 18.61 -9.29 -11.68
N LYS A 2 18.91 -10.19 -12.60
CA LYS A 2 19.23 -9.84 -13.99
C LYS A 2 18.07 -10.30 -14.86
N PHE A 3 17.66 -9.44 -15.80
CA PHE A 3 16.72 -9.85 -16.83
C PHE A 3 17.42 -10.75 -17.85
N ASP A 4 16.75 -11.83 -18.26
CA ASP A 4 17.27 -12.77 -19.27
C ASP A 4 17.11 -12.20 -20.67
N SER A 5 16.06 -11.42 -20.90
CA SER A 5 15.78 -10.79 -22.18
C SER A 5 14.98 -9.49 -22.00
N GLY A 6 15.10 -8.62 -23.00
CA GLY A 6 14.30 -7.40 -23.08
C GLY A 6 14.10 -7.00 -24.53
N THR A 7 12.90 -6.52 -24.84
CA THR A 7 12.55 -5.92 -26.14
C THR A 7 11.97 -4.54 -25.90
N LEU A 8 12.25 -3.62 -26.82
CA LEU A 8 11.74 -2.26 -26.75
C LEU A 8 11.41 -1.78 -28.17
N ASP A 9 10.12 -1.60 -28.43
CA ASP A 9 9.60 -1.09 -29.69
C ASP A 9 9.09 0.33 -29.50
N ILE A 10 9.71 1.29 -30.18
CA ILE A 10 9.35 2.70 -30.08
C ILE A 10 9.07 3.23 -31.47
N SER A 11 7.96 3.95 -31.63
CA SER A 11 7.65 4.71 -32.82
C SER A 11 7.65 6.21 -32.54
N PHE A 12 8.10 6.98 -33.51
CA PHE A 12 8.18 8.43 -33.42
C PHE A 12 7.38 9.06 -34.56
N SER A 13 6.58 10.06 -34.24
CA SER A 13 5.95 10.97 -35.20
C SER A 13 6.26 12.41 -34.79
N LYS A 14 5.96 13.40 -35.67
CA LYS A 14 6.36 14.81 -35.46
C LYS A 14 6.17 15.39 -34.05
N ASN A 15 5.15 14.93 -33.33
CA ASN A 15 4.81 15.45 -31.99
C ASN A 15 4.46 14.35 -30.99
N ARG A 16 4.75 13.09 -31.31
CA ARG A 16 4.34 11.97 -30.47
C ARG A 16 5.40 10.87 -30.48
N MET A 17 5.75 10.41 -29.30
CA MET A 17 6.50 9.18 -29.11
C MET A 17 5.54 8.14 -28.53
N VAL A 18 5.57 6.95 -29.08
CA VAL A 18 4.78 5.83 -28.60
C VAL A 18 5.74 4.69 -28.27
N VAL A 19 5.63 4.17 -27.08
CA VAL A 19 6.23 2.91 -26.68
C VAL A 19 5.17 1.83 -26.94
N GLU A 20 5.30 1.17 -28.07
CA GLU A 20 4.37 0.13 -28.48
C GLU A 20 4.48 -1.09 -27.56
N ASN A 21 5.72 -1.44 -27.22
CA ASN A 21 6.02 -2.57 -26.37
C ASN A 21 7.36 -2.38 -25.68
N CYS A 22 7.38 -2.52 -24.37
CA CYS A 22 8.58 -2.63 -23.57
C CYS A 22 8.41 -3.89 -22.72
N HIS A 23 9.13 -4.94 -23.03
CA HIS A 23 9.00 -6.24 -22.41
C HIS A 23 10.33 -6.68 -21.82
N PHE A 24 10.35 -6.94 -20.53
CA PHE A 24 11.47 -7.55 -19.81
C PHE A 24 11.03 -8.88 -19.24
N LYS A 25 11.92 -9.86 -19.28
CA LYS A 25 11.64 -11.22 -18.80
C LYS A 25 12.82 -11.79 -18.01
N SER A 26 12.52 -12.51 -16.95
CA SER A 26 13.47 -13.30 -16.16
C SER A 26 12.78 -14.58 -15.69
N GLY A 27 13.09 -15.71 -16.33
CA GLY A 27 12.39 -16.97 -16.08
C GLY A 27 10.89 -16.87 -16.36
N ALA A 28 10.06 -17.08 -15.36
CA ALA A 28 8.59 -16.92 -15.43
C ALA A 28 8.15 -15.47 -15.18
N ASP A 29 9.00 -14.66 -14.55
CA ASP A 29 8.71 -13.28 -14.22
C ASP A 29 8.82 -12.39 -15.45
N TYR A 30 7.92 -11.41 -15.57
CA TYR A 30 7.96 -10.45 -16.66
C TYR A 30 7.39 -9.10 -16.28
N LEU A 31 7.77 -8.08 -17.06
CA LEU A 31 7.19 -6.74 -17.05
C LEU A 31 6.90 -6.32 -18.48
N LEU A 32 5.64 -5.95 -18.73
CA LEU A 32 5.17 -5.36 -19.98
C LEU A 32 4.72 -3.93 -19.73
N LEU A 33 5.20 -3.01 -20.56
CA LEU A 33 4.82 -1.61 -20.54
C LEU A 33 4.50 -1.15 -21.95
N SER A 34 3.40 -0.41 -22.10
CA SER A 34 3.17 0.39 -23.31
C SER A 34 2.56 1.74 -22.93
N GLY A 35 2.74 2.73 -23.83
CA GLY A 35 2.26 4.05 -23.54
C GLY A 35 2.68 5.08 -24.57
N SER A 36 2.36 6.33 -24.33
CA SER A 36 2.65 7.40 -25.27
C SER A 36 2.85 8.75 -24.59
N TRP A 37 3.67 9.55 -25.23
CA TRP A 37 3.83 10.97 -24.97
C TRP A 37 2.71 11.72 -25.68
N LEU A 38 1.75 12.25 -24.93
CA LEU A 38 0.61 12.97 -25.51
C LEU A 38 0.97 14.43 -25.83
N SER A 39 1.81 15.03 -24.99
CA SER A 39 2.31 16.39 -25.15
C SER A 39 3.63 16.54 -24.41
N LYS A 40 4.27 17.71 -24.48
CA LYS A 40 5.52 18.00 -23.77
C LYS A 40 5.49 17.63 -22.28
N ASN A 41 4.32 17.71 -21.67
CA ASN A 41 4.16 17.57 -20.23
C ASN A 41 3.16 16.47 -19.84
N LYS A 42 2.62 15.70 -20.78
CA LYS A 42 1.62 14.66 -20.45
C LYS A 42 1.98 13.33 -21.09
N TYR A 43 2.03 12.33 -20.23
CA TYR A 43 2.32 10.94 -20.57
C TYR A 43 1.08 10.09 -20.32
N LYS A 44 0.87 9.08 -21.13
CA LYS A 44 -0.15 8.07 -20.96
C LYS A 44 0.51 6.72 -20.90
N ILE A 45 0.26 5.98 -19.87
CA ILE A 45 0.60 4.56 -19.76
C ILE A 45 -0.66 3.79 -20.14
N ASP A 46 -0.63 3.16 -21.30
CA ASP A 46 -1.76 2.38 -21.80
C ASP A 46 -1.86 1.04 -21.07
N ARG A 47 -0.69 0.43 -20.81
CA ARG A 47 -0.61 -0.87 -20.17
C ARG A 47 0.61 -0.97 -19.27
N ILE A 48 0.38 -1.42 -18.06
CA ILE A 48 1.37 -2.04 -17.16
C ILE A 48 0.86 -3.44 -16.90
N GLN A 49 1.69 -4.42 -17.14
CA GLN A 49 1.40 -5.81 -16.79
C GLN A 49 2.66 -6.46 -16.31
N SER A 50 2.60 -7.11 -15.17
CA SER A 50 3.74 -7.77 -14.57
C SER A 50 3.31 -9.09 -13.95
N ALA A 51 4.16 -10.08 -14.05
CA ALA A 51 4.14 -11.24 -13.19
C ALA A 51 5.47 -11.29 -12.44
N TYR A 52 5.43 -11.41 -11.13
CA TYR A 52 6.59 -11.54 -10.27
C TYR A 52 6.29 -12.53 -9.16
N LYS A 53 7.05 -13.63 -9.12
CA LYS A 53 6.73 -14.78 -8.29
C LYS A 53 5.28 -15.23 -8.60
N ASP A 54 4.42 -15.30 -7.61
CA ASP A 54 3.02 -15.71 -7.78
C ASP A 54 2.05 -14.52 -7.90
N ASN A 55 2.59 -13.29 -8.06
CA ASN A 55 1.77 -12.10 -8.14
C ASN A 55 1.65 -11.62 -9.57
N TYR A 56 0.43 -11.31 -9.98
CA TYR A 56 0.07 -10.73 -11.26
C TYR A 56 -0.48 -9.33 -11.06
N LEU A 57 0.08 -8.36 -11.78
CA LEU A 57 -0.29 -6.95 -11.72
C LEU A 57 -0.73 -6.47 -13.09
N VAL A 58 -1.83 -5.73 -13.15
CA VAL A 58 -2.31 -5.05 -14.36
C VAL A 58 -3.04 -3.75 -14.01
N ASN A 59 -2.86 -2.70 -14.82
CA ASN A 59 -3.70 -1.52 -14.72
C ASN A 59 -5.06 -1.75 -15.39
N ALA A 60 -6.15 -1.40 -14.70
CA ALA A 60 -7.52 -1.57 -15.20
C ALA A 60 -7.86 -0.59 -16.32
N LYS A 61 -7.24 0.60 -16.29
CA LYS A 61 -7.44 1.67 -17.27
C LYS A 61 -6.12 2.40 -17.49
N PRO A 62 -5.97 3.15 -18.62
CA PRO A 62 -4.76 3.94 -18.82
C PRO A 62 -4.49 4.91 -17.68
N ILE A 63 -3.21 5.04 -17.32
CA ILE A 63 -2.73 5.95 -16.27
C ILE A 63 -2.15 7.18 -16.95
N PHE A 64 -2.56 8.37 -16.51
CA PHE A 64 -2.04 9.63 -17.01
C PHE A 64 -1.13 10.27 -15.98
N ILE A 65 0.03 10.71 -16.47
CA ILE A 65 1.03 11.43 -15.67
C ILE A 65 1.24 12.79 -16.32
N THR A 66 1.05 13.84 -15.54
CA THR A 66 1.25 15.21 -15.98
C THR A 66 2.42 15.83 -15.23
N TYR A 67 3.28 16.49 -15.97
CA TYR A 67 4.42 17.21 -15.45
C TYR A 67 4.20 18.72 -15.61
N GLN A 68 4.18 19.47 -14.52
CA GLN A 68 4.02 20.91 -14.54
C GLN A 68 5.11 21.57 -13.69
N ASP A 69 6.00 22.33 -14.32
CA ASP A 69 7.12 23.00 -13.66
C ASP A 69 7.93 22.06 -12.76
N THR A 70 7.67 22.10 -11.45
CA THR A 70 8.33 21.27 -10.45
C THR A 70 7.41 20.19 -9.84
N ALA A 71 6.20 20.03 -10.38
CA ALA A 71 5.23 19.07 -9.87
C ALA A 71 4.96 17.93 -10.87
N VAL A 72 4.77 16.74 -10.34
CA VAL A 72 4.32 15.55 -11.07
C VAL A 72 2.98 15.13 -10.49
N SER A 73 1.96 15.02 -11.33
CA SER A 73 0.67 14.47 -10.91
C SER A 73 0.37 13.17 -11.66
N VAL A 74 -0.08 12.17 -10.92
CA VAL A 74 -0.66 10.94 -11.44
C VAL A 74 -2.17 11.06 -11.29
N GLU A 75 -2.89 11.12 -12.41
CA GLU A 75 -4.35 11.16 -12.43
C GLU A 75 -4.91 9.88 -11.76
N PRO A 76 -6.19 9.87 -11.34
CA PRO A 76 -6.76 8.70 -10.68
C PRO A 76 -6.52 7.41 -11.47
N PHE A 77 -5.85 6.48 -10.84
CA PHE A 77 -5.48 5.19 -11.42
C PHE A 77 -6.11 4.03 -10.65
N GLU A 78 -6.15 2.88 -11.30
CA GLU A 78 -6.58 1.63 -10.71
C GLU A 78 -5.67 0.51 -11.21
N ILE A 79 -5.10 -0.22 -10.27
CA ILE A 79 -4.20 -1.34 -10.51
C ILE A 79 -4.79 -2.56 -9.80
N HIS A 80 -4.89 -3.66 -10.52
CA HIS A 80 -5.25 -4.96 -9.98
C HIS A 80 -3.98 -5.74 -9.68
N ILE A 81 -3.90 -6.32 -8.51
CA ILE A 81 -2.82 -7.22 -8.09
C ILE A 81 -3.47 -8.49 -7.58
N ASN A 82 -3.40 -9.56 -8.37
CA ASN A 82 -4.20 -10.76 -8.19
C ASN A 82 -5.70 -10.41 -8.09
N ASP A 83 -6.35 -10.75 -6.98
CA ASP A 83 -7.75 -10.41 -6.69
C ASP A 83 -7.92 -9.06 -5.98
N GLY A 84 -6.82 -8.40 -5.65
CA GLY A 84 -6.81 -7.12 -4.96
C GLY A 84 -6.85 -5.93 -5.90
N ILE A 85 -7.39 -4.83 -5.43
CA ILE A 85 -7.50 -3.55 -6.14
C ILE A 85 -6.75 -2.48 -5.35
N LEU A 86 -5.92 -1.73 -6.04
CA LEU A 86 -5.24 -0.54 -5.57
C LEU A 86 -5.70 0.66 -6.42
N ASP A 87 -6.47 1.54 -5.82
CA ASP A 87 -6.86 2.83 -6.41
C ASP A 87 -5.98 3.94 -5.87
N GLY A 88 -5.72 4.98 -6.66
CA GLY A 88 -4.97 6.10 -6.14
C GLY A 88 -4.97 7.34 -7.00
N VAL A 89 -4.54 8.42 -6.37
CA VAL A 89 -4.18 9.70 -6.98
C VAL A 89 -2.96 10.24 -6.25
N LEU A 90 -1.98 10.77 -6.98
CA LEU A 90 -0.72 11.22 -6.39
C LEU A 90 -0.29 12.53 -7.02
N ILE A 91 0.18 13.44 -6.19
CA ILE A 91 0.80 14.71 -6.60
C ILE A 91 2.12 14.83 -5.83
N PHE A 92 3.21 15.06 -6.57
CA PHE A 92 4.55 15.26 -6.02
C PHE A 92 5.11 16.61 -6.48
N GLY A 93 5.56 17.43 -5.55
CA GLY A 93 6.11 18.75 -5.85
C GLY A 93 6.41 19.53 -4.57
N ALA A 94 6.33 20.84 -4.65
CA ALA A 94 6.48 21.71 -3.47
C ALA A 94 5.38 21.43 -2.42
N ILE A 95 4.20 21.06 -2.89
CA ILE A 95 3.13 20.44 -2.10
C ILE A 95 3.02 19.02 -2.67
N SER A 96 3.19 18.03 -1.82
CA SER A 96 2.98 16.64 -2.20
C SER A 96 1.79 16.10 -1.42
N GLU A 97 0.89 15.45 -2.13
CA GLU A 97 -0.28 14.81 -1.54
C GLU A 97 -0.64 13.56 -2.32
N GLY A 98 -1.27 12.63 -1.65
CA GLY A 98 -1.71 11.42 -2.29
C GLY A 98 -2.70 10.64 -1.43
N ARG A 99 -3.45 9.82 -2.13
CA ARG A 99 -4.42 8.93 -1.55
C ARG A 99 -4.36 7.59 -2.26
N LEU A 100 -4.27 6.54 -1.50
CA LEU A 100 -4.28 5.16 -1.97
C LEU A 100 -5.39 4.41 -1.23
N LYS A 101 -6.21 3.69 -1.97
CA LYS A 101 -7.22 2.78 -1.42
C LYS A 101 -6.88 1.36 -1.81
N MET A 102 -7.06 0.47 -0.86
CA MET A 102 -6.87 -0.96 -1.04
C MET A 102 -8.17 -1.69 -0.78
N ALA A 103 -8.53 -2.60 -1.67
CA ALA A 103 -9.68 -3.46 -1.50
C ALA A 103 -9.31 -4.90 -1.88
N ASN A 104 -9.64 -5.83 -1.03
CA ASN A 104 -9.35 -7.27 -1.23
C ASN A 104 -7.87 -7.57 -1.53
N PHE A 105 -6.97 -6.83 -0.91
CA PHE A 105 -5.54 -6.89 -1.21
C PHE A 105 -4.85 -7.91 -0.30
N ASP A 106 -4.11 -8.85 -0.85
CA ASP A 106 -3.38 -9.84 -0.05
C ASP A 106 -2.17 -9.18 0.64
N ALA A 107 -2.14 -9.19 1.97
CA ALA A 107 -1.05 -8.65 2.77
C ALA A 107 0.31 -9.28 2.44
N LYS A 108 0.35 -10.54 2.01
CA LYS A 108 1.59 -11.21 1.59
C LYS A 108 2.28 -10.50 0.43
N VAL A 109 1.54 -9.84 -0.45
CA VAL A 109 2.12 -9.03 -1.52
C VAL A 109 2.99 -7.93 -0.92
N ILE A 110 2.48 -7.23 0.10
CA ILE A 110 3.21 -6.15 0.78
C ILE A 110 4.47 -6.71 1.45
N THR A 111 4.36 -7.80 2.17
CA THR A 111 5.48 -8.40 2.92
C THR A 111 6.58 -8.90 2.01
N GLN A 112 6.25 -9.41 0.82
CA GLN A 112 7.22 -9.83 -0.20
C GLN A 112 8.08 -8.66 -0.74
N PHE A 113 7.51 -7.45 -0.82
CA PHE A 113 8.25 -6.26 -1.24
C PHE A 113 9.12 -5.65 -0.13
N ILE A 114 8.66 -5.72 1.12
CA ILE A 114 9.39 -5.15 2.26
C ILE A 114 10.61 -6.01 2.63
N ASN A 115 10.61 -7.30 2.27
CA ASN A 115 11.69 -8.27 2.54
C ASN A 115 12.16 -8.25 4.01
N SER A 116 11.25 -8.09 4.95
CA SER A 116 11.54 -8.02 6.38
C SER A 116 11.24 -9.36 7.04
N LYS A 117 12.22 -9.92 7.72
CA LYS A 117 12.04 -11.14 8.54
C LYS A 117 11.12 -10.94 9.75
N TYR A 118 10.85 -9.69 10.10
CA TYR A 118 10.04 -9.31 11.26
C TYR A 118 8.60 -8.97 10.87
N PHE A 119 8.27 -9.04 9.59
CA PHE A 119 6.97 -8.64 9.08
C PHE A 119 6.38 -9.79 8.27
N ASP A 120 6.08 -10.89 8.95
CA ASP A 120 5.34 -12.01 8.37
C ASP A 120 3.86 -11.79 8.70
N LEU A 121 3.14 -11.21 7.75
CA LEU A 121 1.75 -10.85 7.86
C LEU A 121 1.00 -11.40 6.65
N SER A 122 -0.06 -12.12 6.90
CA SER A 122 -1.01 -12.57 5.88
C SER A 122 -2.40 -12.04 6.18
N GLY A 123 -3.33 -12.22 5.25
CA GLY A 123 -4.71 -11.77 5.39
C GLY A 123 -5.12 -10.83 4.27
N ILE A 124 -6.38 -10.45 4.27
CA ILE A 124 -6.95 -9.57 3.25
C ILE A 124 -7.04 -8.14 3.79
N VAL A 125 -6.38 -7.23 3.10
CA VAL A 125 -6.29 -5.81 3.44
C VAL A 125 -7.41 -5.04 2.75
N PHE A 126 -8.06 -4.18 3.53
CA PHE A 126 -8.97 -3.14 3.07
C PHE A 126 -8.56 -1.84 3.74
N GLY A 127 -8.72 -0.72 3.08
CA GLY A 127 -8.49 0.57 3.72
C GLY A 127 -7.94 1.64 2.82
N GLU A 128 -7.47 2.67 3.47
CA GLU A 128 -7.00 3.87 2.82
C GLU A 128 -5.75 4.39 3.51
N LEU A 129 -4.84 4.90 2.72
CA LEU A 129 -3.68 5.65 3.15
C LEU A 129 -3.69 6.98 2.41
N SER A 130 -3.67 8.08 3.14
CA SER A 130 -3.42 9.39 2.56
C SER A 130 -2.16 10.01 3.14
N PHE A 131 -1.50 10.85 2.36
CA PHE A 131 -0.36 11.61 2.81
C PHE A 131 -0.41 13.04 2.29
N GLN A 132 0.14 13.95 3.06
CA GLN A 132 0.28 15.35 2.72
C GLN A 132 1.64 15.85 3.20
N ASN A 133 2.34 16.59 2.34
CA ASN A 133 3.55 17.31 2.72
C ASN A 133 3.41 18.77 2.33
N PHE A 134 3.25 19.63 3.32
CA PHE A 134 3.14 21.06 3.16
C PHE A 134 4.21 21.76 4.00
N ASN A 135 5.06 22.57 3.37
CA ASN A 135 6.15 23.29 4.05
C ASN A 135 7.05 22.38 4.91
N ASN A 136 7.42 21.22 4.38
CA ASN A 136 8.21 20.18 5.07
C ASN A 136 7.50 19.55 6.29
N ASN A 137 6.22 19.78 6.47
CA ASN A 137 5.41 19.08 7.43
C ASN A 137 4.73 17.90 6.74
N LEU A 138 5.28 16.73 6.95
CA LEU A 138 4.76 15.48 6.42
C LEU A 138 3.72 14.92 7.39
N SER A 139 2.55 14.61 6.89
CA SER A 139 1.51 13.89 7.62
C SER A 139 1.02 12.69 6.83
N TYR A 140 0.69 11.63 7.53
CA TYR A 140 0.05 10.43 7.01
C TYR A 140 -1.21 10.16 7.80
N ASP A 141 -2.27 9.84 7.09
CA ASP A 141 -3.51 9.34 7.66
C ASP A 141 -3.72 7.91 7.13
N VAL A 142 -3.85 6.98 8.03
CA VAL A 142 -3.91 5.55 7.73
C VAL A 142 -5.14 4.96 8.39
N ASP A 143 -5.97 4.31 7.60
CA ASP A 143 -7.13 3.57 8.04
C ASP A 143 -7.17 2.22 7.30
N ILE A 144 -6.69 1.18 7.95
CA ILE A 144 -6.49 -0.14 7.35
C ILE A 144 -7.12 -1.21 8.25
N ALA A 145 -7.88 -2.08 7.63
CA ALA A 145 -8.40 -3.32 8.23
C ALA A 145 -7.81 -4.54 7.52
N LEU A 146 -7.35 -5.49 8.29
CA LEU A 146 -6.93 -6.81 7.84
C LEU A 146 -7.92 -7.86 8.36
N LYS A 147 -8.25 -8.82 7.54
CA LYS A 147 -9.20 -9.88 7.88
C LYS A 147 -8.63 -11.25 7.59
N LYS A 148 -8.87 -12.18 8.49
CA LYS A 148 -8.55 -13.61 8.35
C LYS A 148 -7.12 -13.85 7.93
N GLY A 149 -6.21 -13.66 8.82
CA GLY A 149 -4.79 -13.77 8.53
C GLY A 149 -3.99 -14.44 9.65
N ASP A 150 -2.69 -14.35 9.47
CA ASP A 150 -1.69 -14.81 10.41
C ASP A 150 -0.66 -13.70 10.61
N TYR A 151 -0.23 -13.51 11.83
CA TYR A 151 0.88 -12.63 12.18
C TYR A 151 1.88 -13.40 13.04
N LEU A 152 3.06 -13.64 12.50
CA LEU A 152 4.14 -14.40 13.15
C LEU A 152 3.73 -15.81 13.63
N GLY A 153 2.81 -16.46 12.91
CA GLY A 153 2.32 -17.81 13.24
C GLY A 153 1.08 -17.85 14.13
N GLU A 154 0.53 -16.68 14.50
CA GLU A 154 -0.70 -16.56 15.29
C GLU A 154 -1.85 -16.11 14.40
N GLU A 155 -2.90 -16.92 14.31
CA GLU A 155 -4.09 -16.62 13.51
C GLU A 155 -4.91 -15.49 14.13
N TYR A 156 -5.48 -14.63 13.28
CA TYR A 156 -6.41 -13.58 13.69
C TYR A 156 -7.63 -13.48 12.76
N ASP A 157 -8.75 -13.05 13.32
CA ASP A 157 -9.97 -12.78 12.55
C ASP A 157 -9.98 -11.38 11.96
N GLN A 158 -9.56 -10.39 12.75
CA GLN A 158 -9.52 -9.00 12.35
C GLN A 158 -8.40 -8.24 13.08
N MET A 159 -7.74 -7.38 12.33
CA MET A 159 -6.82 -6.37 12.83
C MET A 159 -7.19 -5.03 12.19
N ASN A 160 -7.42 -4.00 12.99
CA ASN A 160 -7.63 -2.64 12.51
C ASN A 160 -6.44 -1.78 12.91
N LEU A 161 -6.10 -0.84 12.05
CA LEU A 161 -5.04 0.12 12.26
C LEU A 161 -5.49 1.47 11.71
N SER A 162 -5.84 2.38 12.61
CA SER A 162 -6.20 3.75 12.28
C SER A 162 -5.32 4.71 13.06
N PHE A 163 -4.54 5.50 12.34
CA PHE A 163 -3.66 6.49 12.97
C PHE A 163 -3.36 7.67 12.06
N LEU A 164 -3.15 8.80 12.70
CA LEU A 164 -2.59 10.00 12.09
C LEU A 164 -1.14 10.19 12.56
N LEU A 165 -0.22 10.20 11.62
CA LEU A 165 1.17 10.55 11.86
C LEU A 165 1.41 11.97 11.36
N ASP A 166 1.86 12.85 12.20
CA ASP A 166 2.35 14.17 11.83
C ASP A 166 3.82 14.38 12.24
N SER A 167 4.41 15.51 11.92
CA SER A 167 5.83 15.81 12.20
C SER A 167 6.20 15.78 13.69
N ASN A 168 5.25 15.76 14.61
CA ASN A 168 5.47 15.88 16.05
C ASN A 168 4.97 14.67 16.87
N LYS A 169 4.02 13.90 16.35
CA LYS A 169 3.34 12.85 17.10
C LYS A 169 2.70 11.80 16.18
N ILE A 170 2.40 10.66 16.75
CA ILE A 170 1.46 9.68 16.23
C ILE A 170 0.21 9.74 17.11
N ILE A 171 -0.95 9.93 16.51
CA ILE A 171 -2.25 9.78 17.15
C ILE A 171 -2.78 8.44 16.68
N ILE A 172 -2.94 7.51 17.58
CA ILE A 172 -3.53 6.19 17.33
C ILE A 172 -5.00 6.30 17.71
N ASP A 173 -5.86 6.31 16.69
CA ASP A 173 -7.31 6.35 16.90
C ASP A 173 -7.86 4.95 17.24
N ASP A 174 -7.37 3.94 16.53
CA ASP A 174 -7.68 2.53 16.76
C ASP A 174 -6.51 1.66 16.33
N PHE A 175 -6.01 0.85 17.23
CA PHE A 175 -5.25 -0.33 16.90
C PHE A 175 -5.89 -1.49 17.65
N SER A 176 -6.67 -2.27 16.94
CA SER A 176 -7.39 -3.40 17.52
C SER A 176 -7.01 -4.70 16.83
N PHE A 177 -7.01 -5.76 17.61
CA PHE A 177 -6.72 -7.12 17.17
C PHE A 177 -7.73 -8.05 17.81
N THR A 178 -8.32 -8.93 17.03
CA THR A 178 -9.19 -9.99 17.50
C THR A 178 -8.76 -11.32 16.92
N ALA A 179 -8.56 -12.29 17.81
CA ALA A 179 -8.27 -13.66 17.45
C ALA A 179 -9.28 -14.55 18.13
N ASP A 180 -10.08 -15.26 17.34
CA ASP A 180 -11.23 -16.01 17.84
C ASP A 180 -12.24 -15.08 18.61
N THR A 181 -13.35 -15.60 19.04
CA THR A 181 -14.36 -14.85 19.81
C THR A 181 -13.94 -14.54 21.25
N SER A 182 -12.76 -14.96 21.66
CA SER A 182 -12.31 -14.96 23.06
C SER A 182 -11.15 -14.04 23.37
N LEU A 183 -10.39 -13.59 22.38
CA LEU A 183 -9.22 -12.74 22.57
C LEU A 183 -9.35 -11.44 21.76
N GLY A 184 -9.31 -10.32 22.43
CA GLY A 184 -9.27 -8.99 21.81
C GLY A 184 -8.28 -8.08 22.51
N PHE A 185 -7.63 -7.25 21.73
CA PHE A 185 -6.72 -6.21 22.19
C PHE A 185 -7.08 -4.91 21.49
N GLU A 186 -7.12 -3.81 22.23
CA GLU A 186 -7.32 -2.46 21.71
C GLU A 186 -6.27 -1.51 22.29
N LEU A 187 -5.77 -0.62 21.47
CA LEU A 187 -4.83 0.41 21.88
C LEU A 187 -5.20 1.72 21.18
N SER A 188 -5.27 2.79 21.94
CA SER A 188 -5.45 4.15 21.42
C SER A 188 -4.58 5.14 22.19
N GLY A 189 -4.34 6.31 21.62
CA GLY A 189 -3.62 7.34 22.34
C GLY A 189 -2.66 8.17 21.48
N ILE A 190 -1.76 8.88 22.15
CA ILE A 190 -0.84 9.81 21.51
C ILE A 190 0.60 9.47 21.91
N LEU A 191 1.44 9.26 20.89
CA LEU A 191 2.88 9.04 21.01
C LEU A 191 3.64 10.26 20.46
N PRO A 192 4.14 11.16 21.32
CA PRO A 192 4.91 12.31 20.86
C PRO A 192 6.35 11.91 20.50
N PHE A 193 6.90 12.51 19.43
CA PHE A 193 8.29 12.27 19.04
C PHE A 193 9.31 13.00 19.93
N LYS A 194 8.90 14.07 20.61
CA LYS A 194 9.78 14.79 21.52
C LYS A 194 9.76 14.15 22.90
N GLN A 195 10.92 13.77 23.41
CA GLN A 195 11.09 13.19 24.76
C GLN A 195 10.56 14.06 25.93
N SER A 196 10.34 15.36 25.71
CA SER A 196 9.78 16.26 26.72
C SER A 196 8.30 16.06 26.99
N ASN A 197 7.57 15.41 26.11
CA ASN A 197 6.15 15.16 26.21
C ASN A 197 5.93 13.70 26.66
N LYS A 198 5.11 13.52 27.68
CA LYS A 198 4.73 12.16 28.12
C LYS A 198 3.78 11.54 27.11
N PRO A 199 3.97 10.27 26.73
CA PRO A 199 2.99 9.55 25.95
C PRO A 199 1.69 9.41 26.76
N ASN A 200 0.57 9.53 26.07
CA ASN A 200 -0.74 9.20 26.61
C ASN A 200 -1.31 8.06 25.78
N VAL A 201 -1.15 6.85 26.24
CA VAL A 201 -1.59 5.64 25.54
C VAL A 201 -2.52 4.87 26.45
N GLU A 202 -3.71 4.59 25.99
CA GLU A 202 -4.69 3.73 26.62
C GLU A 202 -4.62 2.35 26.00
N VAL A 203 -4.53 1.33 26.84
CA VAL A 203 -4.51 -0.07 26.41
C VAL A 203 -5.68 -0.76 27.05
N SER A 204 -6.56 -1.34 26.24
CA SER A 204 -7.66 -2.18 26.69
C SER A 204 -7.42 -3.61 26.23
N LEU A 205 -7.46 -4.55 27.17
CA LEU A 205 -7.36 -5.98 26.90
C LEU A 205 -8.69 -6.63 27.25
N ASN A 206 -9.44 -7.02 26.22
CA ASN A 206 -10.70 -7.74 26.37
C ASN A 206 -10.47 -9.22 26.14
N THR A 207 -10.53 -10.02 27.21
CA THR A 207 -10.48 -11.48 27.13
C THR A 207 -11.81 -12.05 27.58
N THR A 208 -12.53 -12.73 26.71
CA THR A 208 -13.71 -13.52 27.08
C THR A 208 -13.24 -14.97 27.23
N PHE A 209 -13.05 -15.41 28.46
CA PHE A 209 -12.81 -16.83 28.75
C PHE A 209 -14.12 -17.61 28.59
N LYS A 210 -14.49 -17.92 27.35
CA LYS A 210 -15.51 -18.93 27.08
C LYS A 210 -14.78 -20.27 27.08
N ASP A 211 -15.14 -21.12 28.05
CA ASP A 211 -14.73 -22.54 28.10
C ASP A 211 -13.25 -22.82 28.44
N LEU A 212 -12.74 -22.28 29.54
CA LEU A 212 -11.72 -23.05 30.28
C LEU A 212 -12.39 -24.32 30.78
N PRO A 213 -11.97 -25.52 30.33
CA PRO A 213 -12.49 -26.74 30.93
C PRO A 213 -12.17 -26.67 32.43
N MET A 214 -13.20 -26.68 33.27
CA MET A 214 -13.05 -26.74 34.74
C MET A 214 -12.43 -28.10 35.14
N GLY A 215 -11.13 -28.24 34.83
CA GLY A 215 -10.37 -29.48 35.03
C GLY A 215 -8.89 -29.28 35.25
N MET A 216 -8.42 -28.04 35.30
CA MET A 216 -7.04 -27.71 35.66
C MET A 216 -7.00 -26.81 36.89
N VAL A 217 -7.44 -27.35 38.02
CA VAL A 217 -7.09 -26.84 39.36
C VAL A 217 -6.45 -27.99 40.13
#